data_ad6ad04c2e2c1e07096c888b8f3b3793
#
_entry.id   ad6ad04c2e2c1e07096c888b8f3b3793
#
_cell.length_a   1.000
_cell.length_b   1.000
_cell.length_c   1.000
_cell.angle_alpha   90.00
_cell.angle_beta   90.00
_cell.angle_gamma   90.00
#
_symmetry.space_group_name_H-M   'P 1'
#
loop_
_entity.id
_entity.type
_entity.pdbx_description
1 polymer ?
#
loop_
_entity_poly.entity_id
_entity_poly.type
_entity_poly.pdbx_seq_one_letter_code
_entity_poly.pdbx_strand_id
1 'polypeptide(L)'
;MSTAFSSNTALRIQWSPSDDQLEATRLASLACQSLIAEVELTPKPGLVDRRGAGAHSDLSLSIMKRSAVAIEPYFRQMAAYSKRAPPSQALREQLAVIGRAAERAMLRATGGSNSHKGAIWILGLLISAAAMQDEDEDEMQASDIAEKGRQIASFADRAAPRLVTHGDIVAKTYGVTGARGESVRGFPHVVEIGLPMLRAKRASGATESVARLDTLLSIISSLDDTCLLYRGGPGALNIAKSGAAAVERAGGSGTPNGKQRLVHLDRQLVALGASPGGGGDLLAATLFLDAVERKQDEVQPDRSEAEDHDGAY
;
A
#
# COMPACT_ATOMS: atom_id res chain seq x y z
N MET A 1 -6.41 56.69 45.23
CA MET A 1 -7.26 55.72 44.48
C MET A 1 -6.41 55.03 43.45
N SER A 2 -5.96 53.83 43.75
CA SER A 2 -5.09 53.01 42.87
C SER A 2 -5.91 51.85 42.35
N THR A 3 -6.14 51.80 41.05
CA THR A 3 -6.85 50.71 40.36
C THR A 3 -5.86 49.62 39.95
N ALA A 4 -5.95 48.48 40.60
CA ALA A 4 -5.18 47.30 40.25
C ALA A 4 -5.72 46.70 38.95
N PHE A 5 -4.87 46.62 37.90
CA PHE A 5 -5.15 45.80 36.71
C PHE A 5 -4.94 44.33 37.02
N SER A 6 -6.03 43.57 37.00
CA SER A 6 -6.01 42.13 37.09
C SER A 6 -5.53 41.54 35.77
N SER A 7 -4.34 40.94 35.77
CA SER A 7 -3.81 40.18 34.62
C SER A 7 -4.55 38.87 34.49
N ASN A 8 -5.41 38.77 33.47
CA ASN A 8 -6.11 37.58 33.08
C ASN A 8 -5.13 36.63 32.35
N THR A 9 -4.53 35.70 33.10
CA THR A 9 -3.66 34.66 32.55
C THR A 9 -4.57 33.61 31.91
N ALA A 10 -4.85 33.74 30.63
CA ALA A 10 -5.49 32.72 29.84
C ALA A 10 -4.60 31.46 29.83
N LEU A 11 -5.03 30.43 30.54
CA LEU A 11 -4.46 29.09 30.44
C LEU A 11 -4.58 28.63 28.98
N ARG A 12 -3.49 28.72 28.21
CA ARG A 12 -3.33 28.00 26.95
C ARG A 12 -3.29 26.52 27.30
N ILE A 13 -4.40 25.82 27.11
CA ILE A 13 -4.41 24.37 27.07
C ILE A 13 -3.53 23.99 25.87
N GLN A 14 -2.29 23.58 26.14
CA GLN A 14 -1.45 22.93 25.14
C GLN A 14 -2.06 21.54 24.90
N TRP A 15 -2.85 21.43 23.83
CA TRP A 15 -3.37 20.15 23.39
C TRP A 15 -2.22 19.36 22.76
N SER A 16 -1.75 18.30 23.42
CA SER A 16 -0.84 17.31 22.85
C SER A 16 -1.64 16.09 22.41
N PRO A 17 -1.44 15.56 21.19
CA PRO A 17 -2.07 14.31 20.78
C PRO A 17 -1.68 13.18 21.73
N SER A 18 -2.59 12.23 21.96
CA SER A 18 -2.24 10.99 22.66
C SER A 18 -1.29 10.14 21.78
N ASP A 19 -0.52 9.24 22.40
CA ASP A 19 0.39 8.33 21.67
C ASP A 19 -0.38 7.51 20.62
N ASP A 20 -1.58 7.05 20.93
CA ASP A 20 -2.47 6.39 19.98
C ASP A 20 -2.81 7.25 18.75
N GLN A 21 -2.99 8.56 18.94
CA GLN A 21 -3.25 9.49 17.83
C GLN A 21 -2.00 9.76 16.99
N LEU A 22 -0.84 9.80 17.63
CA LEU A 22 0.44 9.94 16.95
C LEU A 22 0.73 8.72 16.08
N GLU A 23 0.53 7.52 16.62
CA GLU A 23 0.73 6.27 15.91
C GLU A 23 -0.25 6.11 14.72
N ALA A 24 -1.52 6.40 14.91
CA ALA A 24 -2.50 6.39 13.81
C ALA A 24 -2.14 7.39 12.70
N THR A 25 -1.59 8.55 13.08
CA THR A 25 -1.12 9.55 12.11
C THR A 25 0.13 9.06 11.38
N ARG A 26 1.07 8.42 12.08
CA ARG A 26 2.29 7.84 11.52
C ARG A 26 1.96 6.76 10.48
N LEU A 27 1.12 5.79 10.82
CA LEU A 27 0.72 4.72 9.91
C LEU A 27 0.01 5.26 8.66
N ALA A 28 -0.90 6.22 8.83
CA ALA A 28 -1.58 6.86 7.69
C ALA A 28 -0.61 7.60 6.77
N SER A 29 0.36 8.32 7.35
CA SER A 29 1.38 9.04 6.59
C SER A 29 2.29 8.07 5.82
N LEU A 30 2.71 6.95 6.43
CA LEU A 30 3.49 5.90 5.75
C LEU A 30 2.73 5.31 4.56
N ALA A 31 1.43 5.05 4.71
CA ALA A 31 0.61 4.53 3.62
C ALA A 31 0.45 5.56 2.49
N CYS A 32 0.21 6.83 2.81
CA CYS A 32 0.15 7.90 1.82
C CYS A 32 1.48 8.07 1.08
N GLN A 33 2.61 8.06 1.80
CA GLN A 33 3.95 8.12 1.21
C GLN A 33 4.24 6.91 0.32
N SER A 34 3.79 5.71 0.70
CA SER A 34 3.94 4.49 -0.10
C SER A 34 3.17 4.56 -1.41
N LEU A 35 1.94 5.09 -1.40
CA LEU A 35 1.17 5.36 -2.61
C LEU A 35 1.86 6.40 -3.51
N ILE A 36 2.38 7.48 -2.94
CA ILE A 36 3.09 8.51 -3.71
C ILE A 36 4.39 7.94 -4.29
N ALA A 37 5.13 7.14 -3.52
CA ALA A 37 6.36 6.51 -3.97
C ALA A 37 6.11 5.49 -5.10
N GLU A 38 5.00 4.74 -5.04
CA GLU A 38 4.55 3.87 -6.13
C GLU A 38 4.24 4.69 -7.38
N VAL A 39 3.43 5.72 -7.27
CA VAL A 39 3.01 6.55 -8.42
C VAL A 39 4.19 7.27 -9.08
N GLU A 40 5.18 7.71 -8.32
CA GLU A 40 6.37 8.40 -8.81
C GLU A 40 7.44 7.48 -9.39
N LEU A 41 7.39 6.18 -9.10
CA LEU A 41 8.32 5.19 -9.65
C LEU A 41 8.27 5.20 -11.17
N THR A 42 9.43 5.31 -11.83
CA THR A 42 9.53 5.49 -13.26
C THR A 42 10.77 4.75 -13.79
N PRO A 43 10.66 4.05 -14.93
CA PRO A 43 9.48 3.85 -15.78
C PRO A 43 8.63 2.66 -15.32
N LYS A 44 7.31 2.80 -15.24
CA LYS A 44 6.39 1.69 -14.96
C LYS A 44 5.63 1.25 -16.23
N PRO A 45 5.53 -0.05 -16.53
CA PRO A 45 4.87 -0.50 -17.74
C PRO A 45 3.35 -0.33 -17.66
N GLY A 46 2.78 0.47 -18.54
CA GLY A 46 1.33 0.72 -18.65
C GLY A 46 0.71 1.52 -17.51
N LEU A 47 1.43 1.81 -16.45
CA LEU A 47 0.96 2.57 -15.28
C LEU A 47 1.25 4.08 -15.44
N VAL A 48 0.49 4.90 -14.70
CA VAL A 48 0.81 6.33 -14.54
C VAL A 48 2.16 6.47 -13.86
N ASP A 49 3.04 7.29 -14.43
CA ASP A 49 4.33 7.64 -13.82
C ASP A 49 4.74 9.09 -14.18
N ARG A 50 6.00 9.47 -13.92
CA ARG A 50 6.52 10.81 -14.24
C ARG A 50 6.56 11.12 -15.73
N ARG A 51 6.50 10.12 -16.62
CA ARG A 51 6.49 10.28 -18.10
C ARG A 51 5.08 10.61 -18.62
N GLY A 52 4.01 10.24 -17.89
CA GLY A 52 2.65 10.51 -18.31
C GLY A 52 1.61 9.54 -17.76
N ALA A 53 0.50 9.45 -18.45
CA ALA A 53 -0.70 8.72 -18.05
C ALA A 53 -0.60 7.19 -18.22
N GLY A 54 0.45 6.67 -18.85
CA GLY A 54 0.54 5.25 -19.18
C GLY A 54 -0.62 4.83 -20.11
N ALA A 55 -1.32 3.78 -19.75
CA ALA A 55 -2.48 3.26 -20.48
C ALA A 55 -3.81 3.94 -20.10
N HIS A 56 -3.78 5.06 -19.38
CA HIS A 56 -4.97 5.77 -18.90
C HIS A 56 -5.24 7.04 -19.71
N SER A 57 -6.51 7.37 -19.92
CA SER A 57 -6.95 8.64 -20.49
C SER A 57 -7.53 9.60 -19.45
N ASP A 58 -7.81 9.12 -18.26
CA ASP A 58 -8.53 9.78 -17.16
C ASP A 58 -7.66 10.04 -15.91
N LEU A 59 -6.44 9.55 -15.89
CA LEU A 59 -5.50 9.68 -14.77
C LEU A 59 -4.21 10.38 -15.19
N SER A 60 -3.57 11.04 -14.24
CA SER A 60 -2.24 11.65 -14.37
C SER A 60 -1.51 11.57 -13.04
N LEU A 61 -0.19 11.82 -13.04
CA LEU A 61 0.62 11.86 -11.82
C LEU A 61 0.02 12.80 -10.75
N SER A 62 -0.41 13.99 -11.15
CA SER A 62 -0.99 14.97 -10.24
C SER A 62 -2.34 14.51 -9.67
N ILE A 63 -3.18 13.86 -10.48
CA ILE A 63 -4.45 13.29 -10.04
C ILE A 63 -4.22 12.16 -9.04
N MET A 64 -3.29 11.25 -9.33
CA MET A 64 -2.94 10.14 -8.45
C MET A 64 -2.42 10.65 -7.09
N LYS A 65 -1.52 11.63 -7.09
CA LYS A 65 -1.01 12.24 -5.84
C LYS A 65 -2.11 12.93 -5.03
N ARG A 66 -2.99 13.72 -5.67
CA ARG A 66 -4.14 14.32 -4.97
C ARG A 66 -5.07 13.26 -4.36
N SER A 67 -5.27 12.17 -5.07
CA SER A 67 -6.04 11.05 -4.56
C SER A 67 -5.42 10.42 -3.32
N ALA A 68 -4.11 10.14 -3.33
CA ALA A 68 -3.38 9.60 -2.18
C ALA A 68 -3.54 10.49 -0.94
N VAL A 69 -3.36 11.80 -1.09
CA VAL A 69 -3.55 12.77 0.01
C VAL A 69 -5.01 12.82 0.48
N ALA A 70 -5.98 12.73 -0.44
CA ALA A 70 -7.40 12.78 -0.09
C ALA A 70 -7.89 11.59 0.72
N ILE A 71 -7.25 10.42 0.60
CA ILE A 71 -7.60 9.20 1.34
C ILE A 71 -6.85 9.03 2.66
N GLU A 72 -5.73 9.72 2.87
CA GLU A 72 -4.92 9.65 4.09
C GLU A 72 -5.72 9.85 5.39
N PRO A 73 -6.64 10.84 5.51
CA PRO A 73 -7.44 11.01 6.73
C PRO A 73 -8.28 9.78 7.10
N TYR A 74 -8.69 8.99 6.11
CA TYR A 74 -9.46 7.76 6.32
C TYR A 74 -8.56 6.60 6.76
N PHE A 75 -7.33 6.53 6.27
CA PHE A 75 -6.33 5.61 6.79
C PHE A 75 -6.04 5.86 8.28
N ARG A 76 -5.92 7.13 8.66
CA ARG A 76 -5.80 7.51 10.08
C ARG A 76 -7.00 7.07 10.91
N GLN A 77 -8.24 7.23 10.38
CA GLN A 77 -9.44 6.75 11.06
C GLN A 77 -9.45 5.22 11.21
N MET A 78 -9.02 4.47 10.18
CA MET A 78 -8.91 3.02 10.23
C MET A 78 -7.90 2.59 11.31
N ALA A 79 -6.71 3.18 11.34
CA ALA A 79 -5.70 2.92 12.37
C ALA A 79 -6.25 3.21 13.79
N ALA A 80 -6.79 4.41 14.00
CA ALA A 80 -7.31 4.82 15.29
C ALA A 80 -8.46 3.92 15.80
N TYR A 81 -9.34 3.48 14.90
CA TYR A 81 -10.44 2.58 15.27
C TYR A 81 -9.97 1.16 15.58
N SER A 82 -8.87 0.73 14.95
CA SER A 82 -8.34 -0.62 15.13
C SER A 82 -7.42 -0.78 16.32
N LYS A 83 -6.95 0.29 16.92
CA LYS A 83 -6.11 0.23 18.14
C LYS A 83 -6.87 -0.51 19.24
N ARG A 84 -6.24 -1.54 19.81
CA ARG A 84 -6.83 -2.38 20.87
C ARG A 84 -8.12 -3.13 20.47
N ALA A 85 -8.45 -3.20 19.19
CA ALA A 85 -9.62 -3.93 18.70
C ALA A 85 -9.18 -5.25 18.05
N PRO A 86 -9.62 -6.42 18.54
CA PRO A 86 -9.28 -7.69 17.90
C PRO A 86 -10.00 -7.83 16.55
N PRO A 87 -9.44 -8.61 15.60
CA PRO A 87 -10.14 -8.95 14.37
C PRO A 87 -11.53 -9.50 14.66
N SER A 88 -12.56 -8.84 14.15
CA SER A 88 -13.96 -9.18 14.44
C SER A 88 -14.90 -8.71 13.32
N GLN A 89 -16.12 -9.24 13.33
CA GLN A 89 -17.19 -8.82 12.42
C GLN A 89 -17.50 -7.32 12.58
N ALA A 90 -17.55 -6.79 13.80
CA ALA A 90 -17.84 -5.39 14.09
C ALA A 90 -16.75 -4.46 13.53
N LEU A 91 -15.48 -4.81 13.77
CA LEU A 91 -14.34 -4.09 13.20
C LEU A 91 -14.40 -4.10 11.67
N ARG A 92 -14.60 -5.27 11.06
CA ARG A 92 -14.67 -5.39 9.59
C ARG A 92 -15.73 -4.49 8.97
N GLU A 93 -16.91 -4.41 9.59
CA GLU A 93 -18.01 -3.56 9.11
C GLU A 93 -17.70 -2.07 9.26
N GLN A 94 -17.08 -1.68 10.39
CA GLN A 94 -16.66 -0.30 10.58
C GLN A 94 -15.58 0.11 9.59
N LEU A 95 -14.58 -0.73 9.34
CA LEU A 95 -13.57 -0.48 8.31
C LEU A 95 -14.19 -0.37 6.92
N ALA A 96 -15.25 -1.12 6.63
CA ALA A 96 -15.98 -0.99 5.37
C ALA A 96 -16.71 0.37 5.26
N VAL A 97 -17.27 0.88 6.34
CA VAL A 97 -17.90 2.23 6.36
C VAL A 97 -16.85 3.30 6.06
N ILE A 98 -15.70 3.25 6.74
CA ILE A 98 -14.59 4.19 6.54
C ILE A 98 -14.03 4.04 5.10
N GLY A 99 -13.84 2.82 4.61
CA GLY A 99 -13.35 2.55 3.25
C GLY A 99 -14.25 3.14 2.16
N ARG A 100 -15.56 2.97 2.29
CA ARG A 100 -16.53 3.62 1.37
C ARG A 100 -16.48 5.15 1.45
N ALA A 101 -16.18 5.72 2.61
CA ALA A 101 -15.96 7.17 2.74
C ALA A 101 -14.66 7.60 2.05
N ALA A 102 -13.58 6.81 2.16
CA ALA A 102 -12.33 7.01 1.44
C ALA A 102 -12.53 6.93 -0.09
N GLU A 103 -13.27 5.92 -0.59
CA GLU A 103 -13.61 5.81 -2.01
C GLU A 103 -14.34 7.06 -2.53
N ARG A 104 -15.29 7.60 -1.76
CA ARG A 104 -15.99 8.85 -2.14
C ARG A 104 -15.04 10.05 -2.15
N ALA A 105 -14.10 10.13 -1.21
CA ALA A 105 -13.10 11.21 -1.18
C ALA A 105 -12.14 11.09 -2.38
N MET A 106 -11.69 9.89 -2.71
CA MET A 106 -10.91 9.58 -3.90
C MET A 106 -11.62 10.05 -5.17
N LEU A 107 -12.88 9.65 -5.37
CA LEU A 107 -13.67 10.04 -6.55
C LEU A 107 -13.84 11.55 -6.66
N ARG A 108 -14.06 12.26 -5.55
CA ARG A 108 -14.10 13.73 -5.58
C ARG A 108 -12.78 14.35 -5.98
N ALA A 109 -11.67 13.84 -5.46
CA ALA A 109 -10.32 14.34 -5.74
C ALA A 109 -9.87 14.10 -7.18
N THR A 110 -10.40 13.05 -7.81
CA THR A 110 -10.05 12.63 -9.18
C THR A 110 -11.03 13.08 -10.25
N GLY A 111 -12.14 13.75 -9.89
CA GLY A 111 -13.20 14.08 -10.84
C GLY A 111 -14.01 12.85 -11.31
N GLY A 112 -14.07 11.80 -10.50
CA GLY A 112 -14.85 10.58 -10.77
C GLY A 112 -14.02 9.37 -11.21
N SER A 113 -12.71 9.53 -11.45
CA SER A 113 -11.85 8.42 -11.86
C SER A 113 -11.44 7.54 -10.68
N ASN A 114 -11.44 6.22 -10.90
CA ASN A 114 -10.96 5.26 -9.93
C ASN A 114 -9.43 5.15 -9.99
N SER A 115 -8.74 5.68 -9.02
CA SER A 115 -7.27 5.69 -8.93
C SER A 115 -6.70 4.69 -7.91
N HIS A 116 -7.34 4.53 -6.73
CA HIS A 116 -6.79 3.80 -5.59
C HIS A 116 -7.81 2.90 -4.87
N LYS A 117 -8.88 2.46 -5.54
CA LYS A 117 -9.91 1.64 -4.88
C LYS A 117 -9.36 0.32 -4.31
N GLY A 118 -8.49 -0.37 -5.06
CA GLY A 118 -7.83 -1.57 -4.59
C GLY A 118 -6.87 -1.28 -3.43
N ALA A 119 -6.09 -0.20 -3.54
CA ALA A 119 -5.19 0.24 -2.48
C ALA A 119 -5.93 0.62 -1.19
N ILE A 120 -7.09 1.29 -1.26
CA ILE A 120 -7.92 1.59 -0.07
C ILE A 120 -8.30 0.30 0.67
N TRP A 121 -8.65 -0.76 -0.07
CA TRP A 121 -8.96 -2.06 0.51
C TRP A 121 -7.72 -2.70 1.14
N ILE A 122 -6.63 -2.86 0.40
CA ILE A 122 -5.42 -3.58 0.81
C ILE A 122 -4.72 -2.83 1.95
N LEU A 123 -4.40 -1.55 1.75
CA LEU A 123 -3.74 -0.73 2.77
C LEU A 123 -4.63 -0.51 3.98
N GLY A 124 -5.95 -0.34 3.80
CA GLY A 124 -6.88 -0.19 4.91
C GLY A 124 -6.84 -1.38 5.87
N LEU A 125 -6.75 -2.62 5.36
CA LEU A 125 -6.61 -3.82 6.18
C LEU A 125 -5.24 -3.90 6.85
N LEU A 126 -4.16 -3.62 6.12
CA LEU A 126 -2.80 -3.69 6.64
C LEU A 126 -2.52 -2.60 7.68
N ILE A 127 -2.99 -1.37 7.47
CA ILE A 127 -2.90 -0.27 8.43
C ILE A 127 -3.66 -0.63 9.72
N SER A 128 -4.88 -1.17 9.56
CA SER A 128 -5.69 -1.61 10.70
C SER A 128 -4.98 -2.70 11.49
N ALA A 129 -4.38 -3.66 10.80
CA ALA A 129 -3.61 -4.73 11.44
C ALA A 129 -2.34 -4.21 12.14
N ALA A 130 -1.59 -3.31 11.51
CA ALA A 130 -0.42 -2.68 12.10
C ALA A 130 -0.76 -1.86 13.37
N ALA A 131 -1.93 -1.21 13.38
CA ALA A 131 -2.38 -0.45 14.55
C ALA A 131 -2.81 -1.32 15.76
N MET A 132 -2.94 -2.64 15.59
CA MET A 132 -3.29 -3.59 16.65
C MET A 132 -2.10 -4.05 17.50
N GLN A 133 -0.91 -3.51 17.25
CA GLN A 133 0.25 -3.81 18.08
C GLN A 133 0.08 -3.18 19.47
N ASP A 134 0.26 -3.98 20.51
CA ASP A 134 0.32 -3.49 21.89
C ASP A 134 1.75 -3.01 22.20
N GLU A 135 1.88 -2.02 23.09
CA GLU A 135 3.17 -1.41 23.45
C GLU A 135 4.16 -2.38 24.12
N ASP A 136 3.60 -3.45 24.72
CA ASP A 136 4.34 -4.50 25.43
C ASP A 136 4.64 -5.74 24.56
N GLU A 137 4.18 -5.78 23.29
CA GLU A 137 4.47 -6.87 22.37
C GLU A 137 5.79 -6.63 21.64
N ASP A 138 6.54 -7.71 21.38
CA ASP A 138 7.70 -7.68 20.46
C ASP A 138 7.33 -7.09 19.11
N GLU A 139 8.28 -6.52 18.42
CA GLU A 139 8.08 -5.87 17.10
C GLU A 139 7.33 -6.78 16.14
N MET A 140 6.17 -6.30 15.66
CA MET A 140 5.31 -7.04 14.76
C MET A 140 5.94 -7.11 13.36
N GLN A 141 6.26 -8.32 12.91
CA GLN A 141 6.78 -8.55 11.57
C GLN A 141 5.69 -8.33 10.50
N ALA A 142 6.10 -8.07 9.27
CA ALA A 142 5.17 -7.91 8.15
C ALA A 142 4.23 -9.11 7.96
N SER A 143 4.71 -10.33 8.26
CA SER A 143 3.91 -11.56 8.26
C SER A 143 2.77 -11.52 9.27
N ASP A 144 3.03 -10.99 10.47
CA ASP A 144 2.04 -10.91 11.56
C ASP A 144 0.97 -9.87 11.23
N ILE A 145 1.40 -8.72 10.68
CA ILE A 145 0.48 -7.69 10.17
C ILE A 145 -0.40 -8.27 9.06
N ALA A 146 0.19 -9.00 8.10
CA ALA A 146 -0.55 -9.63 7.02
C ALA A 146 -1.55 -10.68 7.53
N GLU A 147 -1.16 -11.48 8.53
CA GLU A 147 -2.06 -12.47 9.15
C GLU A 147 -3.22 -11.81 9.91
N LYS A 148 -2.97 -10.77 10.72
CA LYS A 148 -4.05 -9.98 11.35
C LYS A 148 -4.97 -9.36 10.27
N GLY A 149 -4.40 -8.83 9.18
CA GLY A 149 -5.15 -8.31 8.03
C GLY A 149 -6.01 -9.38 7.34
N ARG A 150 -5.49 -10.60 7.19
CA ARG A 150 -6.22 -11.77 6.68
C ARG A 150 -7.41 -12.12 7.58
N GLN A 151 -7.22 -12.12 8.89
CA GLN A 151 -8.28 -12.39 9.85
C GLN A 151 -9.41 -11.37 9.74
N ILE A 152 -9.10 -10.08 9.61
CA ILE A 152 -10.12 -9.04 9.38
C ILE A 152 -10.84 -9.27 8.04
N ALA A 153 -10.09 -9.60 6.96
CA ALA A 153 -10.65 -9.83 5.63
C ALA A 153 -11.58 -11.05 5.56
N SER A 154 -11.43 -12.02 6.48
CA SER A 154 -12.26 -13.23 6.55
C SER A 154 -13.71 -12.94 6.92
N PHE A 155 -13.97 -11.84 7.62
CA PHE A 155 -15.33 -11.44 7.97
C PHE A 155 -16.02 -10.76 6.78
N ALA A 156 -17.31 -11.06 6.58
CA ALA A 156 -18.10 -10.46 5.51
C ALA A 156 -18.53 -9.03 5.86
N ASP A 157 -18.56 -8.15 4.85
CA ASP A 157 -19.29 -6.88 4.96
C ASP A 157 -20.77 -7.11 4.69
N ARG A 158 -21.58 -7.25 5.76
CA ARG A 158 -23.02 -7.48 5.65
C ARG A 158 -23.79 -6.28 5.12
N ALA A 159 -23.18 -5.08 5.17
CA ALA A 159 -23.74 -3.83 4.63
C ALA A 159 -23.13 -3.47 3.26
N ALA A 160 -22.47 -4.42 2.58
CA ALA A 160 -21.92 -4.19 1.24
C ALA A 160 -23.02 -3.76 0.26
N PRO A 161 -22.81 -2.67 -0.51
CA PRO A 161 -23.77 -2.28 -1.55
C PRO A 161 -23.91 -3.41 -2.59
N ARG A 162 -25.15 -3.61 -3.08
CA ARG A 162 -25.43 -4.61 -4.15
C ARG A 162 -25.00 -4.13 -5.56
N LEU A 163 -24.03 -3.23 -5.63
CA LEU A 163 -23.52 -2.71 -6.90
C LEU A 163 -22.46 -3.70 -7.44
N VAL A 164 -22.61 -4.04 -8.71
CA VAL A 164 -21.62 -4.87 -9.43
C VAL A 164 -20.40 -4.00 -9.74
N THR A 165 -19.25 -4.39 -9.24
CA THR A 165 -17.98 -3.71 -9.52
C THR A 165 -17.26 -4.35 -10.71
N HIS A 166 -16.24 -3.66 -11.27
CA HIS A 166 -15.37 -4.25 -12.30
C HIS A 166 -14.72 -5.55 -11.80
N GLY A 167 -14.29 -5.59 -10.52
CA GLY A 167 -13.75 -6.80 -9.90
C GLY A 167 -14.74 -7.95 -9.85
N ASP A 168 -16.02 -7.68 -9.58
CA ASP A 168 -17.07 -8.71 -9.56
C ASP A 168 -17.33 -9.27 -10.96
N ILE A 169 -17.31 -8.41 -12.01
CA ILE A 169 -17.42 -8.84 -13.41
C ILE A 169 -16.27 -9.78 -13.76
N VAL A 170 -15.03 -9.39 -13.45
CA VAL A 170 -13.83 -10.17 -13.74
C VAL A 170 -13.82 -11.48 -12.95
N ALA A 171 -14.20 -11.45 -11.68
CA ALA A 171 -14.30 -12.65 -10.85
C ALA A 171 -15.29 -13.65 -11.42
N LYS A 172 -16.46 -13.18 -11.84
CA LYS A 172 -17.48 -14.02 -12.46
C LYS A 172 -17.05 -14.58 -13.81
N THR A 173 -16.32 -13.80 -14.61
CA THR A 173 -15.95 -14.17 -15.98
C THR A 173 -14.75 -15.10 -16.03
N TYR A 174 -13.74 -14.87 -15.17
CA TYR A 174 -12.42 -15.51 -15.24
C TYR A 174 -12.07 -16.36 -14.01
N GLY A 175 -12.92 -16.37 -12.97
CA GLY A 175 -12.66 -17.15 -11.76
C GLY A 175 -11.56 -16.57 -10.84
N VAL A 176 -11.13 -15.33 -11.05
CA VAL A 176 -10.08 -14.69 -10.25
C VAL A 176 -10.67 -13.89 -9.09
N THR A 177 -9.97 -13.84 -7.98
CA THR A 177 -10.50 -13.31 -6.71
C THR A 177 -10.05 -11.86 -6.41
N GLY A 178 -9.11 -11.32 -7.18
CA GLY A 178 -8.61 -9.94 -7.05
C GLY A 178 -8.13 -9.58 -5.64
N ALA A 179 -8.26 -8.31 -5.28
CA ALA A 179 -7.80 -7.78 -3.99
C ALA A 179 -8.44 -8.47 -2.77
N ARG A 180 -9.70 -8.95 -2.89
CA ARG A 180 -10.34 -9.72 -1.81
C ARG A 180 -9.67 -11.07 -1.61
N GLY A 181 -9.43 -11.82 -2.69
CA GLY A 181 -8.75 -13.08 -2.60
C GLY A 181 -7.30 -12.95 -2.13
N GLU A 182 -6.64 -11.87 -2.52
CA GLU A 182 -5.31 -11.53 -2.03
C GLU A 182 -5.30 -11.39 -0.50
N SER A 183 -6.19 -10.58 0.04
CA SER A 183 -6.26 -10.33 1.48
C SER A 183 -6.69 -11.56 2.29
N VAL A 184 -7.64 -12.37 1.81
CA VAL A 184 -8.09 -13.59 2.49
C VAL A 184 -7.02 -14.69 2.49
N ARG A 185 -6.06 -14.64 1.56
CA ARG A 185 -4.89 -15.53 1.53
C ARG A 185 -3.68 -15.00 2.31
N GLY A 186 -3.78 -13.85 2.99
CA GLY A 186 -2.67 -13.29 3.77
C GLY A 186 -1.69 -12.48 2.94
N PHE A 187 -2.15 -11.88 1.84
CA PHE A 187 -1.35 -11.00 0.98
C PHE A 187 -0.07 -11.66 0.40
N PRO A 188 -0.17 -12.85 -0.24
CA PRO A 188 1.00 -13.61 -0.68
C PRO A 188 1.89 -12.81 -1.65
N HIS A 189 1.32 -11.99 -2.55
CA HIS A 189 2.14 -11.17 -3.44
C HIS A 189 2.90 -10.05 -2.72
N VAL A 190 2.47 -9.65 -1.53
CA VAL A 190 3.19 -8.68 -0.69
C VAL A 190 4.27 -9.39 0.13
N VAL A 191 3.88 -10.45 0.88
CA VAL A 191 4.75 -11.07 1.90
C VAL A 191 5.74 -12.04 1.29
N GLU A 192 5.30 -12.86 0.30
CA GLU A 192 6.11 -13.95 -0.26
C GLU A 192 6.87 -13.54 -1.54
N ILE A 193 6.44 -12.46 -2.22
CA ILE A 193 7.03 -11.99 -3.47
C ILE A 193 7.62 -10.60 -3.31
N GLY A 194 6.80 -9.60 -2.93
CA GLY A 194 7.19 -8.20 -2.92
C GLY A 194 8.30 -7.90 -1.92
N LEU A 195 8.10 -8.19 -0.64
CA LEU A 195 9.09 -7.94 0.41
C LEU A 195 10.41 -8.69 0.18
N PRO A 196 10.40 -10.02 -0.13
CA PRO A 196 11.64 -10.73 -0.41
C PRO A 196 12.42 -10.15 -1.61
N MET A 197 11.72 -9.81 -2.71
CA MET A 197 12.35 -9.22 -3.89
C MET A 197 12.95 -7.84 -3.57
N LEU A 198 12.22 -6.97 -2.89
CA LEU A 198 12.69 -5.64 -2.50
C LEU A 198 13.96 -5.72 -1.64
N ARG A 199 13.95 -6.58 -0.64
CA ARG A 199 15.08 -6.80 0.27
C ARG A 199 16.30 -7.41 -0.46
N ALA A 200 16.06 -8.43 -1.28
CA ALA A 200 17.13 -9.07 -2.06
C ALA A 200 17.81 -8.09 -3.03
N LYS A 201 17.03 -7.23 -3.71
CA LYS A 201 17.59 -6.22 -4.61
C LYS A 201 18.40 -5.16 -3.88
N ARG A 202 17.94 -4.68 -2.73
CA ARG A 202 18.71 -3.76 -1.88
C ARG A 202 19.99 -4.41 -1.38
N ALA A 203 19.92 -5.64 -0.90
CA ALA A 203 21.11 -6.40 -0.43
C ALA A 203 22.14 -6.62 -1.55
N SER A 204 21.69 -6.71 -2.82
CA SER A 204 22.60 -6.79 -3.98
C SER A 204 23.20 -5.44 -4.42
N GLY A 205 22.93 -4.35 -3.70
CA GLY A 205 23.42 -3.01 -4.03
C GLY A 205 22.68 -2.30 -5.15
N ALA A 206 21.48 -2.78 -5.53
CA ALA A 206 20.66 -2.09 -6.53
C ALA A 206 20.17 -0.73 -5.99
N THR A 207 20.03 0.27 -6.88
CA THR A 207 19.41 1.53 -6.48
C THR A 207 17.96 1.31 -6.08
N GLU A 208 17.42 2.16 -5.20
CA GLU A 208 16.05 2.05 -4.70
C GLU A 208 15.02 2.01 -5.85
N SER A 209 15.22 2.79 -6.92
CA SER A 209 14.36 2.76 -8.11
C SER A 209 14.38 1.40 -8.82
N VAL A 210 15.54 0.78 -8.95
CA VAL A 210 15.68 -0.56 -9.55
C VAL A 210 15.05 -1.61 -8.63
N ALA A 211 15.30 -1.53 -7.32
CA ALA A 211 14.73 -2.48 -6.36
C ALA A 211 13.20 -2.47 -6.38
N ARG A 212 12.58 -1.28 -6.33
CA ARG A 212 11.11 -1.11 -6.41
C ARG A 212 10.55 -1.54 -7.76
N LEU A 213 11.23 -1.24 -8.86
CA LEU A 213 10.77 -1.58 -10.20
C LEU A 213 10.83 -3.09 -10.44
N ASP A 214 11.91 -3.75 -10.03
CA ASP A 214 12.03 -5.20 -10.12
C ASP A 214 11.00 -5.89 -9.20
N THR A 215 10.69 -5.30 -8.03
CA THR A 215 9.61 -5.76 -7.15
C THR A 215 8.25 -5.68 -7.85
N LEU A 216 7.93 -4.55 -8.48
CA LEU A 216 6.69 -4.41 -9.27
C LEU A 216 6.60 -5.45 -10.39
N LEU A 217 7.70 -5.67 -11.12
CA LEU A 217 7.75 -6.65 -12.20
C LEU A 217 7.55 -8.08 -11.69
N SER A 218 8.13 -8.43 -10.54
CA SER A 218 7.92 -9.74 -9.92
C SER A 218 6.47 -9.95 -9.50
N ILE A 219 5.82 -8.94 -8.93
CA ILE A 219 4.39 -8.98 -8.64
C ILE A 219 3.58 -9.15 -9.93
N ILE A 220 3.83 -8.35 -10.98
CA ILE A 220 3.11 -8.43 -12.27
C ILE A 220 3.28 -9.81 -12.91
N SER A 221 4.46 -10.43 -12.81
CA SER A 221 4.76 -11.72 -13.44
C SER A 221 3.92 -12.88 -12.87
N SER A 222 3.44 -12.75 -11.64
CA SER A 222 2.69 -13.78 -10.91
C SER A 222 1.21 -13.46 -10.73
N LEU A 223 0.83 -12.19 -10.61
CA LEU A 223 -0.52 -11.75 -10.27
C LEU A 223 -1.53 -11.97 -11.40
N ASP A 224 -2.69 -12.54 -11.08
CA ASP A 224 -3.86 -12.51 -11.95
C ASP A 224 -4.60 -11.16 -11.78
N ASP A 225 -4.03 -10.12 -12.38
CA ASP A 225 -4.45 -8.74 -12.20
C ASP A 225 -5.84 -8.48 -12.80
N THR A 226 -6.80 -8.13 -11.95
CA THR A 226 -8.19 -7.84 -12.36
C THR A 226 -8.31 -6.58 -13.21
N CYS A 227 -7.39 -5.61 -13.09
CA CYS A 227 -7.38 -4.42 -13.92
C CYS A 227 -6.98 -4.74 -15.36
N LEU A 228 -5.98 -5.61 -15.54
CA LEU A 228 -5.55 -6.11 -16.86
C LEU A 228 -6.67 -6.92 -17.51
N LEU A 229 -7.27 -7.85 -16.75
CA LEU A 229 -8.38 -8.69 -17.24
C LEU A 229 -9.60 -7.85 -17.64
N TYR A 230 -9.94 -6.84 -16.87
CA TYR A 230 -11.07 -5.96 -17.17
C TYR A 230 -10.85 -5.13 -18.44
N ARG A 231 -9.63 -4.58 -18.63
CA ARG A 231 -9.31 -3.67 -19.73
C ARG A 231 -8.94 -4.37 -21.03
N GLY A 232 -8.19 -5.46 -20.97
CA GLY A 232 -7.62 -6.12 -22.14
C GLY A 232 -7.77 -7.64 -22.17
N GLY A 233 -8.53 -8.20 -21.21
CA GLY A 233 -8.79 -9.63 -21.15
C GLY A 233 -7.55 -10.50 -20.90
N PRO A 234 -7.65 -11.84 -21.12
CA PRO A 234 -6.55 -12.76 -20.90
C PRO A 234 -5.31 -12.48 -21.75
N GLY A 235 -5.48 -11.89 -22.94
CA GLY A 235 -4.38 -11.50 -23.81
C GLY A 235 -3.47 -10.46 -23.18
N ALA A 236 -4.06 -9.38 -22.59
CA ALA A 236 -3.30 -8.35 -21.91
C ALA A 236 -2.63 -8.88 -20.62
N LEU A 237 -3.31 -9.74 -19.88
CA LEU A 237 -2.73 -10.41 -18.71
C LEU A 237 -1.51 -11.25 -19.10
N ASN A 238 -1.60 -12.06 -20.14
CA ASN A 238 -0.48 -12.88 -20.61
C ASN A 238 0.70 -12.05 -21.10
N ILE A 239 0.45 -10.95 -21.80
CA ILE A 239 1.50 -10.00 -22.24
C ILE A 239 2.19 -9.39 -21.02
N ALA A 240 1.43 -8.94 -20.02
CA ALA A 240 1.99 -8.35 -18.80
C ALA A 240 2.86 -9.35 -18.04
N LYS A 241 2.34 -10.56 -17.76
CA LYS A 241 3.06 -11.61 -17.01
C LYS A 241 4.32 -12.06 -17.76
N SER A 242 4.20 -12.42 -19.04
CA SER A 242 5.33 -12.90 -19.82
C SER A 242 6.37 -11.81 -20.09
N GLY A 243 5.93 -10.56 -20.28
CA GLY A 243 6.81 -9.41 -20.47
C GLY A 243 7.59 -9.06 -19.20
N ALA A 244 6.92 -9.03 -18.04
CA ALA A 244 7.58 -8.82 -16.76
C ALA A 244 8.63 -9.91 -16.46
N ALA A 245 8.25 -11.19 -16.61
CA ALA A 245 9.19 -12.30 -16.48
C ALA A 245 10.36 -12.24 -17.49
N ALA A 246 10.14 -11.66 -18.68
CA ALA A 246 11.23 -11.48 -19.66
C ALA A 246 12.21 -10.38 -19.23
N VAL A 247 11.77 -9.33 -18.52
CA VAL A 247 12.66 -8.32 -17.92
C VAL A 247 13.51 -8.98 -16.82
N GLU A 248 12.90 -9.76 -15.94
CA GLU A 248 13.60 -10.48 -14.86
C GLU A 248 14.69 -11.41 -15.43
N ARG A 249 14.34 -12.25 -16.42
CA ARG A 249 15.31 -13.14 -17.09
C ARG A 249 16.44 -12.41 -17.81
N ALA A 250 16.23 -11.15 -18.18
CA ALA A 250 17.27 -10.30 -18.78
C ALA A 250 18.19 -9.63 -17.74
N GLY A 251 18.08 -10.01 -16.47
CA GLY A 251 18.87 -9.50 -15.35
C GLY A 251 18.22 -8.31 -14.60
N GLY A 252 16.92 -8.08 -14.81
CA GLY A 252 16.14 -7.04 -14.16
C GLY A 252 16.22 -5.67 -14.87
N SER A 253 15.44 -4.73 -14.35
CA SER A 253 15.27 -3.38 -14.92
C SER A 253 16.55 -2.53 -14.90
N GLY A 254 17.55 -2.88 -14.09
CA GLY A 254 18.83 -2.18 -13.98
C GLY A 254 19.77 -2.45 -15.16
N THR A 255 19.60 -3.56 -15.88
CA THR A 255 20.48 -3.94 -17.00
C THR A 255 20.08 -3.31 -18.34
N PRO A 256 21.00 -3.14 -19.31
CA PRO A 256 20.63 -2.65 -20.65
C PRO A 256 19.56 -3.50 -21.32
N ASN A 257 19.69 -4.83 -21.28
CA ASN A 257 18.73 -5.76 -21.88
C ASN A 257 17.38 -5.72 -21.17
N GLY A 258 17.37 -5.66 -19.83
CA GLY A 258 16.15 -5.53 -19.04
C GLY A 258 15.41 -4.23 -19.34
N LYS A 259 16.12 -3.10 -19.42
CA LYS A 259 15.54 -1.80 -19.82
C LYS A 259 14.87 -1.85 -21.19
N GLN A 260 15.51 -2.48 -22.17
CA GLN A 260 14.95 -2.63 -23.52
C GLN A 260 13.64 -3.42 -23.48
N ARG A 261 13.61 -4.54 -22.74
CA ARG A 261 12.40 -5.36 -22.59
C ARG A 261 11.30 -4.64 -21.84
N LEU A 262 11.64 -3.85 -20.82
CA LEU A 262 10.70 -3.04 -20.06
C LEU A 262 10.03 -1.97 -20.95
N VAL A 263 10.80 -1.27 -21.79
CA VAL A 263 10.27 -0.31 -22.78
C VAL A 263 9.35 -1.01 -23.79
N HIS A 264 9.69 -2.23 -24.20
CA HIS A 264 8.85 -3.01 -25.11
C HIS A 264 7.52 -3.38 -24.43
N LEU A 265 7.55 -3.89 -23.20
CA LEU A 265 6.37 -4.22 -22.39
C LEU A 265 5.47 -2.98 -22.19
N ASP A 266 6.06 -1.85 -21.82
CA ASP A 266 5.35 -0.58 -21.63
C ASP A 266 4.57 -0.19 -22.90
N ARG A 267 5.23 -0.21 -24.06
CA ARG A 267 4.58 0.11 -25.33
C ARG A 267 3.42 -0.84 -25.66
N GLN A 268 3.58 -2.13 -25.40
CA GLN A 268 2.51 -3.11 -25.63
C GLN A 268 1.29 -2.83 -24.73
N LEU A 269 1.50 -2.59 -23.45
CA LEU A 269 0.41 -2.33 -22.50
C LEU A 269 -0.29 -1.01 -22.78
N VAL A 270 0.46 0.05 -23.12
CA VAL A 270 -0.11 1.35 -23.52
C VAL A 270 -0.95 1.20 -24.79
N ALA A 271 -0.46 0.48 -25.81
CA ALA A 271 -1.21 0.25 -27.05
C ALA A 271 -2.51 -0.54 -26.84
N LEU A 272 -2.55 -1.41 -25.82
CA LEU A 272 -3.75 -2.17 -25.43
C LEU A 272 -4.70 -1.39 -24.51
N GLY A 273 -4.34 -0.20 -24.04
CA GLY A 273 -5.08 0.51 -23.01
C GLY A 273 -5.15 -0.27 -21.68
N ALA A 274 -4.22 -1.18 -21.45
CA ALA A 274 -4.21 -2.08 -20.31
C ALA A 274 -3.15 -1.68 -19.26
N SER A 275 -3.56 -1.57 -18.00
CA SER A 275 -2.72 -1.14 -16.89
C SER A 275 -2.72 -2.18 -15.78
N PRO A 276 -1.56 -2.59 -15.24
CA PRO A 276 -1.45 -3.52 -14.13
C PRO A 276 -1.71 -2.83 -12.78
N GLY A 277 -2.92 -2.27 -12.59
CA GLY A 277 -3.28 -1.48 -11.42
C GLY A 277 -3.22 -2.26 -10.11
N GLY A 278 -3.60 -3.54 -10.12
CA GLY A 278 -3.48 -4.41 -8.95
C GLY A 278 -2.02 -4.61 -8.54
N GLY A 279 -1.10 -4.71 -9.52
CA GLY A 279 0.35 -4.75 -9.25
C GLY A 279 0.85 -3.48 -8.58
N GLY A 280 0.36 -2.31 -9.00
CA GLY A 280 0.67 -1.02 -8.36
C GLY A 280 0.18 -0.95 -6.90
N ASP A 281 -1.08 -1.36 -6.65
CA ASP A 281 -1.66 -1.41 -5.31
C ASP A 281 -0.82 -2.30 -4.36
N LEU A 282 -0.37 -3.46 -4.86
CA LEU A 282 0.44 -4.41 -4.10
C LEU A 282 1.89 -3.94 -3.89
N LEU A 283 2.46 -3.20 -4.84
CA LEU A 283 3.74 -2.53 -4.62
C LEU A 283 3.63 -1.49 -3.51
N ALA A 284 2.58 -0.65 -3.52
CA ALA A 284 2.36 0.32 -2.46
C ALA A 284 2.20 -0.36 -1.08
N ALA A 285 1.49 -1.50 -1.03
CA ALA A 285 1.37 -2.31 0.19
C ALA A 285 2.71 -2.90 0.65
N THR A 286 3.54 -3.36 -0.29
CA THR A 286 4.90 -3.84 0.00
C THR A 286 5.76 -2.73 0.61
N LEU A 287 5.74 -1.54 0.00
CA LEU A 287 6.48 -0.38 0.50
C LEU A 287 5.99 0.08 1.88
N PHE A 288 4.69 -0.03 2.14
CA PHE A 288 4.11 0.28 3.44
C PHE A 288 4.62 -0.68 4.53
N LEU A 289 4.52 -2.00 4.33
CA LEU A 289 4.99 -2.97 5.31
C LEU A 289 6.49 -2.86 5.54
N ASP A 290 7.29 -2.72 4.50
CA ASP A 290 8.72 -2.48 4.59
C ASP A 290 9.06 -1.20 5.39
N ALA A 291 8.27 -0.14 5.25
CA ALA A 291 8.48 1.11 5.99
C ALA A 291 8.05 1.00 7.46
N VAL A 292 7.04 0.17 7.77
CA VAL A 292 6.64 -0.10 9.15
C VAL A 292 7.75 -0.82 9.89
N GLU A 293 8.30 -1.91 9.33
CA GLU A 293 9.39 -2.68 9.95
C GLU A 293 10.67 -1.85 10.12
N ARG A 294 11.15 -1.16 9.07
CA ARG A 294 12.40 -0.39 9.15
C ARG A 294 12.39 0.74 10.18
N LYS A 295 11.24 1.32 10.49
CA LYS A 295 11.15 2.33 11.55
C LYS A 295 11.14 1.72 12.95
N GLN A 296 10.74 0.47 13.06
CA GLN A 296 10.87 -0.28 14.30
C GLN A 296 12.36 -0.52 14.61
N ASP A 297 13.14 -0.95 13.62
CA ASP A 297 14.60 -1.15 13.74
C ASP A 297 15.38 0.13 14.13
N GLU A 298 14.95 1.32 13.66
CA GLU A 298 15.60 2.60 13.96
C GLU A 298 15.32 3.11 15.39
N VAL A 299 14.27 2.65 16.06
CA VAL A 299 13.86 3.08 17.41
C VAL A 299 14.56 2.25 18.51
N GLN A 300 15.08 1.07 18.21
CA GLN A 300 15.88 0.28 19.13
C GLN A 300 17.39 0.39 18.79
N PRO A 301 18.17 1.27 19.45
CA PRO A 301 19.61 1.16 19.37
C PRO A 301 20.04 -0.11 20.09
N ASP A 302 20.90 -0.84 19.42
CA ASP A 302 21.55 -2.10 19.80
C ASP A 302 21.72 -2.29 21.32
N ARG A 303 20.93 -3.18 21.93
CA ARG A 303 21.07 -3.57 23.35
C ARG A 303 22.26 -4.50 23.60
N SER A 304 23.02 -4.85 22.56
CA SER A 304 24.16 -5.77 22.65
C SER A 304 25.44 -5.13 23.24
N GLU A 305 25.51 -3.78 23.34
CA GLU A 305 26.71 -3.12 23.90
C GLU A 305 26.64 -2.81 25.40
N ALA A 306 25.53 -3.14 26.09
CA ALA A 306 25.36 -2.78 27.51
C ALA A 306 25.77 -3.85 28.52
N GLU A 307 26.16 -5.06 28.11
CA GLU A 307 26.48 -6.17 29.05
C GLU A 307 27.97 -6.46 29.26
N ASP A 308 28.90 -5.71 28.64
CA ASP A 308 30.36 -6.00 28.77
C ASP A 308 31.17 -5.02 29.65
N HIS A 309 30.52 -4.34 30.59
CA HIS A 309 31.25 -3.42 31.51
C HIS A 309 30.88 -3.60 32.98
N ASP A 310 30.76 -4.85 33.46
CA ASP A 310 30.81 -5.09 34.92
C ASP A 310 31.52 -6.42 35.23
N GLY A 311 32.84 -6.36 35.20
CA GLY A 311 33.68 -7.53 35.52
C GLY A 311 35.14 -7.23 35.64
N ALA A 312 35.55 -6.25 36.44
CA ALA A 312 36.90 -6.19 36.98
C ALA A 312 37.00 -5.17 38.13
N TYR A 313 36.84 -5.64 39.36
CA TYR A 313 37.64 -5.25 40.52
C TYR A 313 37.46 -6.27 41.63
#